data_cf41a09fa87a2e2f4fb55a71524dcb80
#
_entry.id   cf41a09fa87a2e2f4fb55a71524dcb80
#
_cell.length_a   1.000
_cell.length_b   1.000
_cell.length_c   1.000
_cell.angle_alpha   90.00
_cell.angle_beta   90.00
_cell.angle_gamma   90.00
#
_symmetry.space_group_name_H-M   'P 1'
#
loop_
_entity.id
_entity.type
_entity.pdbx_description
1 polymer ?
#
loop_
_entity_poly.entity_id
_entity_poly.type
_entity_poly.pdbx_seq_one_letter_code
_entity_poly.pdbx_strand_id
1 'polypeptide(L)'
;MKNLRESIEYTKAKKSHQVSSLEYSFKTESVDALENYLITGKKRGSASNQIERLGIYNHWNFINNFILVNEKEYQLLSKSTYYHLEHNNWCFFLGDLVEGFDSATMFKETIKHLGQLFYLQQFVKAVSYGKLIVEKLYGKHYKGGTSIPIHPWFMLQLFCNWQGIELEQRGTYYPDNMFVYDRALKYWNTKNRELLSDIVDELTAFHIKESDEYAKTDEYGNEEDTDFTSADYFIFPIEILMW
;
A
#
# COMPACT_ATOMS: atom_id res chain seq x y z
N MET A 1 15.38 -14.56 2.29
CA MET A 1 16.17 -13.97 3.42
C MET A 1 17.36 -13.11 2.99
N LYS A 2 18.05 -13.45 1.88
CA LYS A 2 19.19 -12.65 1.37
C LYS A 2 18.71 -11.26 0.96
N ASN A 3 17.67 -11.19 0.14
CA ASN A 3 17.14 -9.93 -0.41
C ASN A 3 16.56 -9.00 0.67
N LEU A 4 15.80 -9.53 1.63
CA LEU A 4 15.30 -8.73 2.75
C LEU A 4 16.46 -8.13 3.57
N ARG A 5 17.51 -8.92 3.86
CA ARG A 5 18.70 -8.44 4.58
C ARG A 5 19.43 -7.38 3.77
N GLU A 6 19.61 -7.59 2.48
CA GLU A 6 20.25 -6.64 1.57
C GLU A 6 19.44 -5.33 1.49
N SER A 7 18.10 -5.40 1.40
CA SER A 7 17.21 -4.22 1.42
C SER A 7 17.30 -3.45 2.72
N ILE A 8 17.37 -4.15 3.87
CA ILE A 8 17.56 -3.51 5.18
C ILE A 8 18.92 -2.80 5.24
N GLU A 9 20.00 -3.46 4.84
CA GLU A 9 21.35 -2.86 4.85
C GLU A 9 21.47 -1.70 3.85
N TYR A 10 20.83 -1.80 2.68
CA TYR A 10 20.76 -0.72 1.71
C TYR A 10 19.99 0.50 2.29
N THR A 11 18.86 0.27 2.93
CA THR A 11 18.07 1.33 3.58
C THR A 11 18.88 2.00 4.70
N LYS A 12 19.59 1.22 5.50
CA LYS A 12 20.50 1.74 6.53
C LYS A 12 21.62 2.60 5.94
N ALA A 13 22.26 2.14 4.87
CA ALA A 13 23.37 2.83 4.22
C ALA A 13 22.96 4.15 3.56
N LYS A 14 21.75 4.22 3.00
CA LYS A 14 21.23 5.43 2.33
C LYS A 14 20.49 6.42 3.22
N LYS A 15 20.27 6.11 4.48
CA LYS A 15 19.46 6.91 5.41
C LYS A 15 19.81 8.40 5.40
N SER A 16 21.07 8.76 5.51
CA SER A 16 21.48 10.18 5.63
C SER A 16 21.20 10.98 4.36
N HIS A 17 21.40 10.39 3.21
CA HIS A 17 21.19 11.06 1.92
C HIS A 17 19.69 11.10 1.54
N GLN A 18 18.95 10.03 1.80
CA GLN A 18 17.52 9.97 1.50
C GLN A 18 16.71 10.88 2.44
N VAL A 19 17.02 10.93 3.73
CA VAL A 19 16.30 11.75 4.70
C VAL A 19 16.41 13.24 4.34
N SER A 20 17.60 13.76 4.02
CA SER A 20 17.75 15.16 3.64
C SER A 20 17.08 15.50 2.32
N SER A 21 17.18 14.62 1.31
CA SER A 21 16.54 14.81 0.02
C SER A 21 15.00 14.74 0.14
N LEU A 22 14.46 13.77 0.87
CA LEU A 22 13.03 13.65 1.12
C LEU A 22 12.49 14.81 1.96
N GLU A 23 13.25 15.28 2.95
CA GLU A 23 12.83 16.41 3.78
C GLU A 23 12.68 17.67 2.95
N TYR A 24 13.62 17.96 2.07
CA TYR A 24 13.53 19.13 1.20
C TYR A 24 12.43 18.96 0.16
N SER A 25 12.53 17.92 -0.69
CA SER A 25 11.67 17.77 -1.87
C SER A 25 10.25 17.32 -1.56
N PHE A 26 10.05 16.52 -0.52
CA PHE A 26 8.74 15.94 -0.21
C PHE A 26 8.04 16.59 0.98
N LYS A 27 8.74 17.29 1.85
CA LYS A 27 8.13 18.04 2.96
C LYS A 27 8.15 19.53 2.69
N THR A 28 9.35 20.16 2.65
CA THR A 28 9.46 21.61 2.58
C THR A 28 8.82 22.18 1.31
N GLU A 29 9.19 21.70 0.13
CA GLU A 29 8.60 22.18 -1.12
C GLU A 29 7.09 21.93 -1.20
N SER A 30 6.60 20.81 -0.65
CA SER A 30 5.17 20.49 -0.67
C SER A 30 4.37 21.38 0.27
N VAL A 31 4.88 21.66 1.47
CA VAL A 31 4.24 22.59 2.40
C VAL A 31 4.20 24.00 1.80
N ASP A 32 5.35 24.49 1.31
CA ASP A 32 5.43 25.82 0.66
C ASP A 32 4.48 25.96 -0.53
N ALA A 33 4.35 24.90 -1.34
CA ALA A 33 3.44 24.90 -2.48
C ALA A 33 1.96 24.93 -2.06
N LEU A 34 1.60 24.19 -1.01
CA LEU A 34 0.23 24.17 -0.47
C LEU A 34 -0.12 25.48 0.22
N GLU A 35 0.79 26.05 1.02
CA GLU A 35 0.60 27.35 1.67
C GLU A 35 0.44 28.46 0.63
N ASN A 36 1.30 28.49 -0.38
CA ASN A 36 1.18 29.45 -1.47
C ASN A 36 -0.15 29.31 -2.23
N TYR A 37 -0.62 28.08 -2.43
CA TYR A 37 -1.93 27.84 -3.04
C TYR A 37 -3.07 28.38 -2.17
N LEU A 38 -3.03 28.15 -0.86
CA LEU A 38 -4.05 28.65 0.06
C LEU A 38 -4.10 30.18 0.11
N ILE A 39 -2.94 30.85 0.01
CA ILE A 39 -2.85 32.31 0.08
C ILE A 39 -3.22 32.96 -1.25
N THR A 40 -2.77 32.41 -2.36
CA THR A 40 -2.83 33.08 -3.68
C THR A 40 -3.85 32.50 -4.64
N GLY A 41 -4.37 31.31 -4.37
CA GLY A 41 -5.17 30.50 -5.28
C GLY A 41 -4.40 30.00 -6.52
N LYS A 42 -3.08 30.27 -6.60
CA LYS A 42 -2.24 29.90 -7.75
C LYS A 42 -1.59 28.55 -7.53
N LYS A 43 -1.90 27.60 -8.42
CA LYS A 43 -1.33 26.25 -8.36
C LYS A 43 0.16 26.26 -8.73
N ARG A 44 0.99 25.67 -7.86
CA ARG A 44 2.29 25.10 -8.22
C ARG A 44 2.15 23.59 -8.27
N GLY A 45 1.89 23.03 -9.43
CA GLY A 45 1.56 21.62 -9.58
C GLY A 45 0.16 21.25 -9.10
N SER A 46 -0.13 19.95 -9.00
CA SER A 46 -1.38 19.44 -8.44
C SER A 46 -1.31 19.45 -6.91
N ALA A 47 -2.32 20.01 -6.24
CA ALA A 47 -2.40 19.97 -4.78
C ALA A 47 -2.43 18.54 -4.24
N SER A 48 -3.12 17.62 -4.95
CA SER A 48 -3.16 16.21 -4.57
C SER A 48 -1.77 15.55 -4.59
N ASN A 49 -0.91 15.88 -5.57
CA ASN A 49 0.46 15.36 -5.62
C ASN A 49 1.33 15.92 -4.48
N GLN A 50 1.11 17.16 -4.05
CA GLN A 50 1.82 17.69 -2.89
C GLN A 50 1.41 17.00 -1.59
N ILE A 51 0.13 16.66 -1.46
CA ILE A 51 -0.40 15.88 -0.33
C ILE A 51 0.20 14.46 -0.35
N GLU A 52 0.27 13.80 -1.52
CA GLU A 52 0.91 12.50 -1.68
C GLU A 52 2.37 12.51 -1.24
N ARG A 53 3.15 13.53 -1.65
CA ARG A 53 4.55 13.69 -1.23
C ARG A 53 4.70 13.77 0.29
N LEU A 54 3.81 14.46 0.99
CA LEU A 54 3.78 14.47 2.46
C LEU A 54 3.49 13.07 3.02
N GLY A 55 2.63 12.30 2.37
CA GLY A 55 2.39 10.90 2.70
C GLY A 55 3.64 10.05 2.57
N ILE A 56 4.33 10.13 1.43
CA ILE A 56 5.59 9.42 1.16
C ILE A 56 6.68 9.80 2.17
N TYR A 57 6.84 11.09 2.47
CA TYR A 57 7.80 11.56 3.46
C TYR A 57 7.58 10.93 4.85
N ASN A 58 6.34 10.94 5.34
CA ASN A 58 6.01 10.36 6.63
C ASN A 58 6.14 8.83 6.64
N HIS A 59 5.80 8.16 5.52
CA HIS A 59 5.95 6.72 5.37
C HIS A 59 7.41 6.29 5.50
N TRP A 60 8.30 6.90 4.73
CA TRP A 60 9.73 6.56 4.79
C TRP A 60 10.37 6.89 6.12
N ASN A 61 9.95 7.96 6.80
CA ASN A 61 10.40 8.21 8.17
C ASN A 61 9.93 7.11 9.13
N PHE A 62 8.67 6.66 9.02
CA PHE A 62 8.18 5.52 9.80
C PHE A 62 9.01 4.26 9.53
N ILE A 63 9.20 3.88 8.28
CA ILE A 63 10.00 2.71 7.90
C ILE A 63 11.44 2.80 8.42
N ASN A 64 12.09 3.95 8.24
CA ASN A 64 13.44 4.16 8.74
C ASN A 64 13.55 4.01 10.25
N ASN A 65 12.62 4.60 11.02
CA ASN A 65 12.63 4.49 12.47
C ASN A 65 12.32 3.08 12.94
N PHE A 66 11.38 2.40 12.28
CA PHE A 66 11.06 1.00 12.56
C PHE A 66 12.28 0.07 12.36
N ILE A 67 13.01 0.24 11.24
CA ILE A 67 14.17 -0.61 10.93
C ILE A 67 15.39 -0.28 11.78
N LEU A 68 15.66 1.01 11.98
CA LEU A 68 16.97 1.45 12.48
C LEU A 68 17.03 1.54 13.99
N VAL A 69 15.93 1.98 14.60
CA VAL A 69 15.85 2.23 16.04
C VAL A 69 14.85 1.31 16.73
N ASN A 70 14.17 0.45 15.97
CA ASN A 70 13.08 -0.41 16.46
C ASN A 70 11.97 0.39 17.18
N GLU A 71 11.76 1.63 16.73
CA GLU A 71 10.72 2.52 17.27
C GLU A 71 9.49 2.51 16.35
N LYS A 72 8.36 2.15 16.92
CA LYS A 72 7.07 2.15 16.23
C LYS A 72 6.41 3.51 16.38
N GLU A 73 6.87 4.51 15.62
CA GLU A 73 6.27 5.83 15.63
C GLU A 73 4.93 5.83 14.87
N TYR A 74 3.89 5.30 15.50
CA TYR A 74 2.55 5.21 14.92
C TYR A 74 1.98 6.55 14.43
N GLN A 75 2.45 7.68 14.98
CA GLN A 75 2.06 9.02 14.51
C GLN A 75 2.54 9.30 13.09
N LEU A 76 3.75 8.85 12.72
CA LEU A 76 4.28 9.00 11.35
C LEU A 76 3.47 8.15 10.38
N LEU A 77 3.19 6.88 10.73
CA LEU A 77 2.36 6.03 9.91
C LEU A 77 0.94 6.58 9.77
N SER A 78 0.35 7.08 10.85
CA SER A 78 -0.99 7.70 10.84
C SER A 78 -1.05 8.94 9.96
N LYS A 79 -0.02 9.82 10.01
CA LYS A 79 0.09 10.99 9.12
C LYS A 79 0.26 10.56 7.67
N SER A 80 1.14 9.59 7.41
CA SER A 80 1.32 9.04 6.08
C SER A 80 0.01 8.53 5.50
N THR A 81 -0.67 7.65 6.23
CA THR A 81 -1.95 7.08 5.82
C THR A 81 -2.98 8.17 5.56
N TYR A 82 -3.10 9.17 6.45
CA TYR A 82 -4.01 10.29 6.26
C TYR A 82 -3.76 11.05 4.96
N TYR A 83 -2.51 11.43 4.67
CA TYR A 83 -2.19 12.16 3.45
C TYR A 83 -2.44 11.34 2.19
N HIS A 84 -2.14 10.05 2.20
CA HIS A 84 -2.45 9.18 1.07
C HIS A 84 -3.95 8.98 0.86
N LEU A 85 -4.74 8.85 1.93
CA LEU A 85 -6.19 8.80 1.82
C LEU A 85 -6.76 10.08 1.18
N GLU A 86 -6.29 11.24 1.63
CA GLU A 86 -6.71 12.53 1.06
C GLU A 86 -6.31 12.65 -0.42
N HIS A 87 -5.08 12.24 -0.78
CA HIS A 87 -4.67 12.19 -2.17
C HIS A 87 -5.61 11.30 -3.01
N ASN A 88 -5.89 10.07 -2.55
CA ASN A 88 -6.75 9.14 -3.27
C ASN A 88 -8.20 9.65 -3.37
N ASN A 89 -8.73 10.24 -2.30
CA ASN A 89 -10.06 10.87 -2.32
C ASN A 89 -10.15 11.98 -3.37
N TRP A 90 -9.13 12.82 -3.46
CA TRP A 90 -9.05 13.85 -4.51
C TRP A 90 -8.98 13.25 -5.91
N CYS A 91 -8.18 12.20 -6.10
CA CYS A 91 -8.07 11.52 -7.38
C CYS A 91 -9.41 10.89 -7.81
N PHE A 92 -10.10 10.22 -6.90
CA PHE A 92 -11.41 9.63 -7.19
C PHE A 92 -12.46 10.70 -7.49
N PHE A 93 -12.51 11.75 -6.67
CA PHE A 93 -13.44 12.87 -6.89
C PHE A 93 -13.22 13.58 -8.23
N LEU A 94 -11.97 13.90 -8.57
CA LEU A 94 -11.66 14.52 -9.85
C LEU A 94 -11.91 13.57 -11.02
N GLY A 95 -11.64 12.28 -10.84
CA GLY A 95 -11.97 11.26 -11.83
C GLY A 95 -13.46 11.18 -12.15
N ASP A 96 -14.32 11.40 -11.14
CA ASP A 96 -15.79 11.42 -11.34
C ASP A 96 -16.27 12.71 -12.04
N LEU A 97 -15.66 13.85 -11.73
CA LEU A 97 -16.12 15.16 -12.19
C LEU A 97 -15.56 15.60 -13.55
N VAL A 98 -14.34 15.22 -13.84
CA VAL A 98 -13.61 15.73 -15.00
C VAL A 98 -13.46 14.64 -16.06
N GLU A 99 -14.07 14.85 -17.21
CA GLU A 99 -13.92 13.94 -18.34
C GLU A 99 -12.46 13.91 -18.81
N GLY A 100 -11.91 12.70 -19.00
CA GLY A 100 -10.52 12.51 -19.40
C GLY A 100 -9.50 12.76 -18.27
N PHE A 101 -9.94 12.99 -17.03
CA PHE A 101 -9.02 13.04 -15.91
C PHE A 101 -8.42 11.64 -15.68
N ASP A 102 -7.10 11.58 -15.80
CA ASP A 102 -6.34 10.38 -15.55
C ASP A 102 -5.93 10.34 -14.06
N SER A 103 -6.65 9.56 -13.26
CA SER A 103 -6.23 9.33 -11.90
C SER A 103 -5.01 8.42 -11.90
N ALA A 104 -3.88 8.91 -11.42
CA ALA A 104 -2.65 8.11 -11.30
C ALA A 104 -2.71 7.09 -10.14
N THR A 105 -3.89 6.86 -9.58
CA THR A 105 -4.07 5.99 -8.41
C THR A 105 -3.79 4.53 -8.78
N MET A 106 -2.89 3.91 -8.04
CA MET A 106 -2.55 2.50 -8.21
C MET A 106 -3.33 1.65 -7.21
N PHE A 107 -3.95 0.57 -7.68
CA PHE A 107 -4.75 -0.33 -6.85
C PHE A 107 -3.97 -0.86 -5.64
N LYS A 108 -2.75 -1.36 -5.84
CA LYS A 108 -1.91 -1.90 -4.76
C LYS A 108 -1.64 -0.87 -3.65
N GLU A 109 -1.35 0.38 -4.03
CA GLU A 109 -1.07 1.44 -3.05
C GLU A 109 -2.34 1.82 -2.26
N THR A 110 -3.47 1.88 -2.94
CA THR A 110 -4.77 2.15 -2.31
C THR A 110 -5.10 1.11 -1.25
N ILE A 111 -4.89 -0.17 -1.58
CA ILE A 111 -5.13 -1.30 -0.65
C ILE A 111 -4.10 -1.32 0.49
N LYS A 112 -2.84 -0.97 0.23
CA LYS A 112 -1.83 -0.81 1.29
C LYS A 112 -2.32 0.17 2.37
N HIS A 113 -2.87 1.30 1.97
CA HIS A 113 -3.39 2.29 2.92
C HIS A 113 -4.63 1.79 3.69
N LEU A 114 -5.47 0.96 3.06
CA LEU A 114 -6.54 0.27 3.77
C LEU A 114 -5.97 -0.64 4.88
N GLY A 115 -4.96 -1.46 4.56
CA GLY A 115 -4.27 -2.29 5.54
C GLY A 115 -3.64 -1.48 6.68
N GLN A 116 -3.02 -0.33 6.36
CA GLN A 116 -2.47 0.58 7.38
C GLN A 116 -3.54 1.10 8.34
N LEU A 117 -4.76 1.39 7.85
CA LEU A 117 -5.89 1.77 8.73
C LEU A 117 -6.27 0.65 9.70
N PHE A 118 -6.26 -0.60 9.26
CA PHE A 118 -6.48 -1.75 10.14
C PHE A 118 -5.38 -1.90 11.18
N TYR A 119 -4.13 -1.84 10.76
CA TYR A 119 -2.98 -1.90 11.68
C TYR A 119 -3.00 -0.77 12.72
N LEU A 120 -3.42 0.42 12.32
CA LEU A 120 -3.59 1.59 13.20
C LEU A 120 -4.90 1.54 14.01
N GLN A 121 -5.71 0.50 13.88
CA GLN A 121 -7.02 0.34 14.52
C GLN A 121 -8.02 1.49 14.22
N GLN A 122 -7.87 2.16 13.08
CA GLN A 122 -8.77 3.23 12.62
C GLN A 122 -9.97 2.65 11.85
N PHE A 123 -10.70 1.73 12.47
CA PHE A 123 -11.74 0.92 11.82
C PHE A 123 -12.86 1.73 11.15
N VAL A 124 -13.28 2.86 11.75
CA VAL A 124 -14.31 3.72 11.14
C VAL A 124 -13.86 4.25 9.78
N LYS A 125 -12.61 4.72 9.70
CA LYS A 125 -12.03 5.19 8.43
C LYS A 125 -11.80 4.02 7.46
N ALA A 126 -11.35 2.87 7.98
CA ALA A 126 -11.15 1.67 7.16
C ALA A 126 -12.46 1.23 6.48
N VAL A 127 -13.59 1.26 7.20
CA VAL A 127 -14.91 0.93 6.62
C VAL A 127 -15.29 1.91 5.51
N SER A 128 -15.19 3.22 5.77
CA SER A 128 -15.57 4.23 4.77
C SER A 128 -14.68 4.15 3.53
N TYR A 129 -13.37 4.02 3.74
CA TYR A 129 -12.38 3.97 2.67
C TYR A 129 -12.46 2.66 1.88
N GLY A 130 -12.60 1.52 2.55
CA GLY A 130 -12.73 0.23 1.88
C GLY A 130 -14.00 0.13 1.02
N LYS A 131 -15.13 0.69 1.48
CA LYS A 131 -16.35 0.78 0.66
C LYS A 131 -16.16 1.66 -0.57
N LEU A 132 -15.45 2.77 -0.44
CA LEU A 132 -15.11 3.63 -1.58
C LEU A 132 -14.22 2.88 -2.58
N ILE A 133 -13.24 2.12 -2.11
CA ILE A 133 -12.39 1.29 -2.99
C ILE A 133 -13.24 0.30 -3.77
N VAL A 134 -14.15 -0.44 -3.11
CA VAL A 134 -15.03 -1.41 -3.77
C VAL A 134 -15.91 -0.73 -4.81
N GLU A 135 -16.47 0.45 -4.50
CA GLU A 135 -17.26 1.25 -5.45
C GLU A 135 -16.48 1.63 -6.71
N LYS A 136 -15.20 2.01 -6.54
CA LYS A 136 -14.35 2.48 -7.64
C LYS A 136 -13.60 1.37 -8.38
N LEU A 137 -13.66 0.13 -7.89
CA LEU A 137 -12.78 -0.97 -8.30
C LEU A 137 -12.75 -1.24 -9.82
N TYR A 138 -13.92 -1.28 -10.45
CA TYR A 138 -14.02 -1.61 -11.89
C TYR A 138 -14.32 -0.39 -12.77
N GLY A 139 -14.11 0.78 -12.22
CA GLY A 139 -14.26 2.04 -12.95
C GLY A 139 -12.99 2.49 -13.65
N LYS A 140 -12.99 3.74 -14.07
CA LYS A 140 -11.85 4.42 -14.74
C LYS A 140 -10.77 4.89 -13.77
N HIS A 141 -10.89 4.56 -12.48
CA HIS A 141 -10.07 5.14 -11.41
C HIS A 141 -8.72 4.46 -11.23
N TYR A 142 -8.59 3.21 -11.65
CA TYR A 142 -7.35 2.47 -11.56
C TYR A 142 -6.74 2.24 -12.95
N LYS A 143 -5.44 2.49 -13.07
CA LYS A 143 -4.68 2.24 -14.30
C LYS A 143 -4.23 0.79 -14.39
N GLY A 144 -4.35 0.23 -15.59
CA GLY A 144 -3.79 -1.07 -15.96
C GLY A 144 -4.55 -2.26 -15.43
N GLY A 145 -4.02 -3.45 -15.68
CA GLY A 145 -4.49 -4.70 -15.11
C GLY A 145 -4.21 -4.74 -13.61
N THR A 146 -5.14 -5.28 -12.85
CA THR A 146 -5.04 -5.34 -11.38
C THR A 146 -4.82 -6.76 -10.86
N SER A 147 -4.67 -7.75 -11.74
CA SER A 147 -4.53 -9.16 -11.36
C SER A 147 -3.21 -9.50 -10.64
N ILE A 148 -2.17 -8.71 -10.85
CA ILE A 148 -0.86 -8.85 -10.22
C ILE A 148 -0.43 -7.46 -9.70
N PRO A 149 0.09 -7.34 -8.47
CA PRO A 149 0.33 -8.39 -7.47
C PRO A 149 -0.96 -8.93 -6.81
N ILE A 150 -0.89 -10.09 -6.16
CA ILE A 150 -2.04 -10.82 -5.60
C ILE A 150 -2.41 -10.32 -4.19
N HIS A 151 -1.43 -9.91 -3.39
CA HIS A 151 -1.66 -9.47 -2.01
C HIS A 151 -2.70 -8.35 -1.84
N PRO A 152 -2.87 -7.38 -2.77
CA PRO A 152 -3.94 -6.39 -2.63
C PRO A 152 -5.34 -7.03 -2.71
N TRP A 153 -5.50 -8.04 -3.55
CA TRP A 153 -6.77 -8.77 -3.66
C TRP A 153 -7.09 -9.56 -2.40
N PHE A 154 -6.07 -10.20 -1.80
CA PHE A 154 -6.21 -10.85 -0.50
C PHE A 154 -6.71 -9.87 0.57
N MET A 155 -6.07 -8.72 0.68
CA MET A 155 -6.44 -7.69 1.66
C MET A 155 -7.85 -7.14 1.41
N LEU A 156 -8.22 -6.88 0.14
CA LEU A 156 -9.56 -6.42 -0.20
C LEU A 156 -10.62 -7.49 0.10
N GLN A 157 -10.34 -8.75 -0.19
CA GLN A 157 -11.25 -9.86 0.10
C GLN A 157 -11.43 -10.06 1.62
N LEU A 158 -10.36 -9.90 2.42
CA LEU A 158 -10.47 -9.90 3.89
C LEU A 158 -11.41 -8.79 4.37
N PHE A 159 -11.25 -7.59 3.85
CA PHE A 159 -12.13 -6.47 4.16
C PHE A 159 -13.59 -6.78 3.78
N CYS A 160 -13.81 -7.31 2.59
CA CYS A 160 -15.15 -7.67 2.11
C CYS A 160 -15.78 -8.76 2.97
N ASN A 161 -15.04 -9.81 3.31
CA ASN A 161 -15.49 -10.87 4.21
C ASN A 161 -15.89 -10.31 5.58
N TRP A 162 -15.07 -9.43 6.14
CA TRP A 162 -15.34 -8.80 7.43
C TRP A 162 -16.59 -7.91 7.40
N GLN A 163 -16.85 -7.23 6.28
CA GLN A 163 -18.01 -6.35 6.12
C GLN A 163 -19.25 -7.05 5.57
N GLY A 164 -19.18 -8.33 5.21
CA GLY A 164 -20.27 -9.06 4.55
C GLY A 164 -20.58 -8.50 3.16
N ILE A 165 -19.58 -7.97 2.46
CA ILE A 165 -19.68 -7.47 1.08
C ILE A 165 -19.31 -8.61 0.14
N GLU A 166 -20.16 -8.90 -0.85
CA GLU A 166 -19.81 -9.80 -1.94
C GLU A 166 -18.95 -9.05 -2.95
N LEU A 167 -17.69 -9.51 -3.10
CA LEU A 167 -16.77 -8.94 -4.07
C LEU A 167 -17.01 -9.55 -5.45
N GLU A 168 -17.39 -8.73 -6.42
CA GLU A 168 -17.52 -9.16 -7.81
C GLU A 168 -16.14 -9.52 -8.37
N GLN A 169 -15.96 -10.76 -8.85
CA GLN A 169 -14.73 -11.24 -9.44
C GLN A 169 -14.82 -11.15 -10.97
N ARG A 170 -14.16 -10.15 -11.55
CA ARG A 170 -14.08 -10.00 -13.01
C ARG A 170 -12.79 -10.60 -13.53
N GLY A 171 -12.89 -11.63 -14.39
CA GLY A 171 -11.79 -12.48 -14.81
C GLY A 171 -10.58 -11.79 -15.48
N THR A 172 -10.69 -10.50 -15.90
CA THR A 172 -9.55 -9.73 -16.42
C THR A 172 -8.83 -8.93 -15.35
N TYR A 173 -9.41 -8.81 -14.16
CA TYR A 173 -8.90 -7.97 -13.07
C TYR A 173 -8.59 -8.79 -11.82
N TYR A 174 -9.41 -9.79 -11.53
CA TYR A 174 -9.25 -10.65 -10.36
C TYR A 174 -8.26 -11.78 -10.68
N PRO A 175 -7.35 -12.17 -9.78
CA PRO A 175 -6.41 -13.26 -10.01
C PRO A 175 -7.13 -14.60 -10.20
N ASP A 176 -6.65 -15.41 -11.14
CA ASP A 176 -7.19 -16.76 -11.35
C ASP A 176 -6.90 -17.71 -10.18
N ASN A 177 -5.89 -17.40 -9.38
CA ASN A 177 -5.45 -18.19 -8.23
C ASN A 177 -4.92 -17.26 -7.12
N MET A 178 -5.38 -17.49 -5.89
CA MET A 178 -4.92 -16.75 -4.71
C MET A 178 -3.79 -17.47 -3.97
N PHE A 179 -3.39 -18.65 -4.41
CA PHE A 179 -2.27 -19.43 -3.85
C PHE A 179 -2.35 -19.58 -2.32
N VAL A 180 -1.31 -19.16 -1.62
CA VAL A 180 -1.21 -19.21 -0.16
C VAL A 180 -2.36 -18.47 0.54
N TYR A 181 -2.92 -17.45 -0.09
CA TYR A 181 -4.00 -16.64 0.47
C TYR A 181 -5.35 -17.35 0.51
N ASP A 182 -5.57 -18.39 -0.31
CA ASP A 182 -6.83 -19.17 -0.29
C ASP A 182 -7.09 -19.77 1.07
N ARG A 183 -6.04 -20.31 1.71
CA ARG A 183 -6.15 -20.90 3.05
C ARG A 183 -6.47 -19.83 4.11
N ALA A 184 -5.82 -18.69 4.04
CA ALA A 184 -6.07 -17.56 4.93
C ALA A 184 -7.50 -17.01 4.77
N LEU A 185 -7.96 -16.84 3.53
CA LEU A 185 -9.33 -16.40 3.22
C LEU A 185 -10.38 -17.40 3.71
N LYS A 186 -10.14 -18.71 3.55
CA LYS A 186 -11.04 -19.75 4.03
C LYS A 186 -11.21 -19.73 5.55
N TYR A 187 -10.16 -19.41 6.29
CA TYR A 187 -10.13 -19.44 7.74
C TYR A 187 -9.98 -18.04 8.36
N TRP A 188 -10.38 -16.98 7.64
CA TRP A 188 -10.16 -15.59 7.99
C TRP A 188 -10.63 -15.19 9.40
N ASN A 189 -11.66 -15.86 9.96
CA ASN A 189 -12.22 -15.61 11.28
C ASN A 189 -11.99 -16.74 12.26
N THR A 190 -11.00 -17.61 12.02
CA THR A 190 -10.71 -18.76 12.88
C THR A 190 -10.42 -18.35 14.31
N LYS A 191 -10.90 -19.15 15.27
CA LYS A 191 -10.54 -19.03 16.71
C LYS A 191 -9.50 -20.08 17.13
N ASN A 192 -9.11 -20.96 16.23
CA ASN A 192 -8.07 -21.96 16.49
C ASN A 192 -6.70 -21.31 16.37
N ARG A 193 -5.99 -21.17 17.49
CA ARG A 193 -4.68 -20.51 17.56
C ARG A 193 -3.59 -21.28 16.83
N GLU A 194 -3.61 -22.62 16.84
CA GLU A 194 -2.62 -23.43 16.13
C GLU A 194 -2.79 -23.25 14.63
N LEU A 195 -4.02 -23.34 14.12
CA LEU A 195 -4.32 -23.08 12.71
C LEU A 195 -3.95 -21.66 12.30
N LEU A 196 -4.21 -20.67 13.16
CA LEU A 196 -3.81 -19.28 12.91
C LEU A 196 -2.29 -19.16 12.79
N SER A 197 -1.54 -19.77 13.72
CA SER A 197 -0.07 -19.75 13.68
C SER A 197 0.46 -20.38 12.40
N ASP A 198 -0.04 -21.57 12.04
CA ASP A 198 0.37 -22.26 10.82
C ASP A 198 0.15 -21.41 9.56
N ILE A 199 -1.00 -20.72 9.46
CA ILE A 199 -1.30 -19.87 8.32
C ILE A 199 -0.38 -18.64 8.30
N VAL A 200 -0.12 -18.01 9.45
CA VAL A 200 0.82 -16.88 9.55
C VAL A 200 2.23 -17.30 9.13
N ASP A 201 2.69 -18.48 9.54
CA ASP A 201 3.99 -19.01 9.14
C ASP A 201 4.07 -19.24 7.63
N GLU A 202 3.00 -19.77 7.02
CA GLU A 202 2.87 -19.98 5.58
C GLU A 202 2.89 -18.64 4.81
N LEU A 203 2.12 -17.65 5.25
CA LEU A 203 2.10 -16.30 4.67
C LEU A 203 3.47 -15.61 4.81
N THR A 204 4.13 -15.76 5.95
CA THR A 204 5.45 -15.20 6.20
C THR A 204 6.50 -15.83 5.28
N ALA A 205 6.45 -17.14 5.10
CA ALA A 205 7.36 -17.83 4.18
C ALA A 205 7.15 -17.38 2.73
N PHE A 206 5.90 -17.21 2.31
CA PHE A 206 5.55 -16.67 1.00
C PHE A 206 6.03 -15.24 0.83
N HIS A 207 5.74 -14.37 1.81
CA HIS A 207 6.19 -12.97 1.79
C HIS A 207 7.71 -12.87 1.59
N ILE A 208 8.50 -13.63 2.37
CA ILE A 208 9.96 -13.65 2.24
C ILE A 208 10.42 -14.16 0.86
N LYS A 209 9.73 -15.19 0.34
CA LYS A 209 10.07 -15.78 -0.97
C LYS A 209 9.80 -14.81 -2.12
N GLU A 210 8.68 -14.08 -2.05
CA GLU A 210 8.24 -13.18 -3.11
C GLU A 210 8.74 -11.72 -2.94
N SER A 211 9.54 -11.44 -1.88
CA SER A 211 10.18 -10.14 -1.68
C SER A 211 11.46 -10.05 -2.51
N ASP A 212 11.35 -9.43 -3.69
CA ASP A 212 12.49 -9.18 -4.59
C ASP A 212 12.30 -7.85 -5.34
N GLU A 213 13.31 -6.97 -5.31
CA GLU A 213 13.29 -5.71 -6.08
C GLU A 213 13.48 -5.94 -7.59
N TYR A 214 14.02 -7.09 -7.94
CA TYR A 214 14.27 -7.45 -9.32
C TYR A 214 13.30 -8.58 -9.71
N ALA A 215 12.69 -8.43 -10.87
CA ALA A 215 11.89 -9.50 -11.45
C ALA A 215 12.73 -10.80 -11.48
N LYS A 216 12.13 -11.87 -10.99
CA LYS A 216 12.76 -13.19 -11.11
C LYS A 216 12.81 -13.56 -12.59
N THR A 217 13.87 -14.22 -12.99
CA THR A 217 13.97 -14.76 -14.33
C THR A 217 13.62 -16.24 -14.27
N ASP A 218 12.66 -16.66 -15.09
CA ASP A 218 12.31 -18.07 -15.25
C ASP A 218 13.45 -18.86 -15.93
N GLU A 219 13.31 -20.16 -16.06
CA GLU A 219 14.31 -21.02 -16.71
C GLU A 219 14.52 -20.72 -18.21
N TYR A 220 13.62 -19.94 -18.83
CA TYR A 220 13.70 -19.50 -20.23
C TYR A 220 14.22 -18.07 -20.38
N GLY A 221 14.56 -17.39 -19.27
CA GLY A 221 15.06 -16.02 -19.27
C GLY A 221 14.00 -14.92 -19.33
N ASN A 222 12.71 -15.27 -19.12
CA ASN A 222 11.63 -14.30 -19.03
C ASN A 222 11.56 -13.73 -17.63
N GLU A 223 11.24 -12.42 -17.51
CA GLU A 223 11.01 -11.79 -16.22
C GLU A 223 9.67 -12.25 -15.63
N GLU A 224 9.71 -12.81 -14.42
CA GLU A 224 8.52 -13.12 -13.61
C GLU A 224 8.28 -11.99 -12.62
N ASP A 225 7.07 -11.44 -12.63
CA ASP A 225 6.65 -10.47 -11.63
C ASP A 225 6.59 -11.12 -10.23
N THR A 226 7.21 -10.47 -9.26
CA THR A 226 7.09 -10.86 -7.86
C THR A 226 5.95 -10.11 -7.18
N ASP A 227 5.37 -10.71 -6.15
CA ASP A 227 4.22 -10.09 -5.45
C ASP A 227 4.63 -8.82 -4.69
N PHE A 228 5.86 -8.77 -4.21
CA PHE A 228 6.41 -7.61 -3.50
C PHE A 228 7.66 -7.10 -4.20
N THR A 229 7.60 -5.86 -4.70
CA THR A 229 8.65 -5.26 -5.55
C THR A 229 9.37 -4.07 -4.93
N SER A 230 9.04 -3.69 -3.69
CA SER A 230 9.66 -2.52 -3.05
C SER A 230 10.00 -2.76 -1.58
N ALA A 231 11.06 -2.10 -1.10
CA ALA A 231 11.63 -2.30 0.22
C ALA A 231 10.66 -2.02 1.37
N ASP A 232 9.72 -1.11 1.20
CA ASP A 232 8.71 -0.79 2.22
C ASP A 232 7.72 -1.94 2.43
N TYR A 233 7.37 -2.68 1.37
CA TYR A 233 6.58 -3.91 1.48
C TYR A 233 7.38 -5.04 2.13
N PHE A 234 8.66 -5.22 1.77
CA PHE A 234 9.50 -6.29 2.35
C PHE A 234 9.63 -6.18 3.86
N ILE A 235 9.70 -4.95 4.35
CA ILE A 235 10.00 -4.64 5.74
C ILE A 235 8.72 -4.60 6.58
N PHE A 236 7.62 -4.20 5.98
CA PHE A 236 6.35 -4.02 6.65
C PHE A 236 5.25 -4.84 5.96
N PRO A 237 5.11 -6.14 6.33
CA PRO A 237 4.18 -7.08 5.68
C PRO A 237 2.73 -6.75 6.04
N ILE A 238 2.23 -5.68 5.44
CA ILE A 238 0.93 -5.10 5.79
C ILE A 238 -0.24 -6.06 5.52
N GLU A 239 -0.10 -6.96 4.55
CA GLU A 239 -1.10 -7.97 4.23
C GLU A 239 -1.28 -9.00 5.36
N ILE A 240 -0.20 -9.33 6.08
CA ILE A 240 -0.25 -10.21 7.25
C ILE A 240 -0.76 -9.44 8.47
N LEU A 241 -0.29 -8.19 8.64
CA LEU A 241 -0.63 -7.35 9.78
C LEU A 241 -2.08 -6.86 9.76
N MET A 242 -2.73 -6.85 8.60
CA MET A 242 -4.14 -6.51 8.45
C MET A 242 -5.05 -7.63 8.96
N TRP A 243 -4.64 -8.87 8.84
CA TRP A 243 -5.41 -10.05 9.23
C TRP A 243 -5.36 -10.29 10.74
#